data_23ce28a1564463802fa2229694fae551
#
_entry.id   23ce28a1564463802fa2229694fae551
#
_cell.length_a   1.000
_cell.length_b   1.000
_cell.length_c   1.000
_cell.angle_alpha   90.00
_cell.angle_beta   90.00
_cell.angle_gamma   90.00
#
_symmetry.space_group_name_H-M   'P 1'
#
loop_
_entity.id
_entity.type
_entity.pdbx_description
1 polymer ?
#
loop_
_entity_poly.entity_id
_entity_poly.type
_entity_poly.pdbx_seq_one_letter_code
_entity_poly.pdbx_strand_id
1 'polypeptide(L)'
;MIRWFGRILLLLLVLAGAFCLAYPLYVLGEGESLVTWSSDSRLLSFIRGPGFAYEPRVFLFWDHSVSREDLRGLSQEVRIEYDLSSGLFPKDSEEGSILARFEVNFSLEGEHSKKWFSSGGRTESARRKFLAGIFLSQLRARIEDEKNPNLTKETLSAFFRKDSWPGIANSFPWLTLESVRILELRVPDPIVINNLFRNPNYLLAKKQEKLESLKKAELFLVQEEAKLSAAKNRWEAYRDFLKKNPEMKEFVLYESLGDKVEIILLPTESILGDPKALGKKKQQNARKPKEVE
;
A
#
# COMPACT_ATOMS: atom_id res chain seq x y z
N MET A 1 5.11 -0.52 -75.89
CA MET A 1 5.43 -0.27 -74.50
C MET A 1 4.28 0.41 -73.73
N ILE A 2 3.68 1.48 -74.23
CA ILE A 2 2.64 2.29 -73.52
C ILE A 2 1.39 1.47 -73.12
N ARG A 3 0.91 0.57 -74.01
CA ARG A 3 -0.27 -0.30 -73.73
C ARG A 3 -0.02 -1.34 -72.62
N TRP A 4 1.20 -1.74 -72.39
CA TRP A 4 1.57 -2.72 -71.39
C TRP A 4 1.67 -2.03 -70.01
N PHE A 5 2.20 -0.83 -69.97
CA PHE A 5 2.28 0.02 -68.79
C PHE A 5 0.88 0.37 -68.25
N GLY A 6 -0.08 0.69 -69.17
CA GLY A 6 -1.46 0.95 -68.79
C GLY A 6 -2.16 -0.25 -68.15
N ARG A 7 -1.88 -1.49 -68.65
CA ARG A 7 -2.44 -2.71 -68.05
C ARG A 7 -1.87 -3.02 -66.69
N ILE A 8 -0.57 -2.79 -66.46
CA ILE A 8 0.08 -2.97 -65.17
C ILE A 8 -0.47 -1.95 -64.17
N LEU A 9 -0.61 -0.71 -64.59
CA LEU A 9 -1.16 0.34 -63.75
C LEU A 9 -2.62 0.03 -63.33
N LEU A 10 -3.44 -0.43 -64.26
CA LEU A 10 -4.82 -0.84 -64.00
C LEU A 10 -4.87 -2.02 -63.01
N LEU A 11 -3.99 -3.01 -63.19
CA LEU A 11 -3.91 -4.17 -62.31
C LEU A 11 -3.48 -3.76 -60.89
N LEU A 12 -2.53 -2.85 -60.75
CA LEU A 12 -2.11 -2.28 -59.47
C LEU A 12 -3.23 -1.49 -58.80
N LEU A 13 -4.00 -0.71 -59.57
CA LEU A 13 -5.18 -0.01 -59.06
C LEU A 13 -6.29 -0.93 -58.57
N VAL A 14 -6.55 -2.04 -59.32
CA VAL A 14 -7.53 -3.05 -58.91
C VAL A 14 -7.04 -3.81 -57.66
N LEU A 15 -5.76 -4.15 -57.57
CA LEU A 15 -5.18 -4.77 -56.39
C LEU A 15 -5.20 -3.83 -55.16
N ALA A 16 -4.86 -2.58 -55.39
CA ALA A 16 -4.93 -1.56 -54.31
C ALA A 16 -6.38 -1.35 -53.84
N GLY A 17 -7.35 -1.29 -54.78
CA GLY A 17 -8.77 -1.21 -54.45
C GLY A 17 -9.25 -2.45 -53.70
N ALA A 18 -8.89 -3.64 -54.11
CA ALA A 18 -9.22 -4.89 -53.42
C ALA A 18 -8.59 -4.94 -51.99
N PHE A 19 -7.35 -4.50 -51.89
CA PHE A 19 -6.69 -4.38 -50.58
C PHE A 19 -7.39 -3.38 -49.68
N CYS A 20 -7.75 -2.20 -50.19
CA CYS A 20 -8.50 -1.20 -49.44
C CYS A 20 -9.89 -1.69 -48.99
N LEU A 21 -10.53 -2.57 -49.75
CA LEU A 21 -11.81 -3.19 -49.40
C LEU A 21 -11.66 -4.34 -48.41
N ALA A 22 -10.61 -5.12 -48.52
CA ALA A 22 -10.39 -6.32 -47.68
C ALA A 22 -9.70 -6.01 -46.34
N TYR A 23 -8.79 -5.05 -46.29
CA TYR A 23 -7.99 -4.74 -45.13
C TYR A 23 -8.82 -4.34 -43.88
N PRO A 24 -9.91 -3.55 -43.97
CA PRO A 24 -10.73 -3.22 -42.84
C PRO A 24 -11.76 -4.28 -42.44
N LEU A 25 -11.72 -5.46 -43.06
CA LEU A 25 -12.61 -6.57 -42.74
C LEU A 25 -11.98 -7.48 -41.67
N TYR A 26 -12.67 -7.62 -40.55
CA TYR A 26 -12.26 -8.48 -39.46
C TYR A 26 -13.25 -9.64 -39.30
N VAL A 27 -12.71 -10.82 -39.03
CA VAL A 27 -13.50 -11.99 -38.65
C VAL A 27 -13.39 -12.10 -37.12
N LEU A 28 -14.52 -11.95 -36.43
CA LEU A 28 -14.61 -12.03 -35.00
C LEU A 28 -15.19 -13.37 -34.59
N GLY A 29 -14.55 -14.02 -33.62
CA GLY A 29 -15.05 -15.23 -32.99
C GLY A 29 -16.10 -14.94 -31.91
N GLU A 30 -16.61 -15.99 -31.31
CA GLU A 30 -17.45 -15.88 -30.13
C GLU A 30 -16.69 -15.26 -28.95
N GLY A 31 -17.27 -14.26 -28.32
CA GLY A 31 -16.64 -13.54 -27.20
C GLY A 31 -15.63 -12.48 -27.59
N GLU A 32 -15.36 -12.31 -28.88
CA GLU A 32 -14.48 -11.26 -29.36
C GLU A 32 -15.24 -9.99 -29.75
N SER A 33 -14.55 -8.87 -29.67
CA SER A 33 -15.07 -7.58 -30.12
C SER A 33 -14.01 -6.77 -30.84
N LEU A 34 -14.45 -5.93 -31.75
CA LEU A 34 -13.63 -4.92 -32.41
C LEU A 34 -13.94 -3.58 -31.77
N VAL A 35 -12.92 -2.92 -31.26
CA VAL A 35 -13.05 -1.66 -30.54
C VAL A 35 -12.22 -0.59 -31.24
N THR A 36 -12.88 0.50 -31.61
CA THR A 36 -12.23 1.62 -32.29
C THR A 36 -12.20 2.84 -31.38
N TRP A 37 -11.00 3.38 -31.22
CA TRP A 37 -10.73 4.52 -30.37
C TRP A 37 -10.28 5.72 -31.18
N SER A 38 -10.73 6.93 -30.79
CA SER A 38 -10.11 8.18 -31.23
C SER A 38 -8.76 8.42 -30.57
N SER A 39 -7.93 9.29 -31.13
CA SER A 39 -6.72 9.83 -30.52
C SER A 39 -6.96 10.33 -29.08
N ASP A 40 -8.11 10.94 -28.84
CA ASP A 40 -8.56 11.44 -27.53
C ASP A 40 -9.03 10.32 -26.57
N SER A 41 -8.81 9.07 -26.91
CA SER A 41 -9.24 7.90 -26.13
C SER A 41 -10.77 7.79 -25.96
N ARG A 42 -11.56 8.39 -26.83
CA ARG A 42 -13.02 8.21 -26.88
C ARG A 42 -13.35 6.96 -27.68
N LEU A 43 -14.32 6.19 -27.19
CA LEU A 43 -14.86 5.03 -27.92
C LEU A 43 -15.70 5.50 -29.11
N LEU A 44 -15.27 5.14 -30.32
CA LEU A 44 -15.96 5.51 -31.56
C LEU A 44 -16.90 4.41 -32.04
N SER A 45 -16.41 3.16 -32.07
CA SER A 45 -17.23 2.02 -32.42
C SER A 45 -16.92 0.80 -31.56
N PHE A 46 -17.92 -0.06 -31.42
CA PHE A 46 -17.83 -1.33 -30.73
C PHE A 46 -18.67 -2.34 -31.53
N ILE A 47 -18.03 -3.34 -32.08
CA ILE A 47 -18.66 -4.40 -32.87
C ILE A 47 -18.34 -5.72 -32.17
N ARG A 48 -19.38 -6.47 -31.80
CA ARG A 48 -19.24 -7.77 -31.14
C ARG A 48 -19.40 -8.90 -32.15
N GLY A 49 -18.57 -9.91 -32.00
CA GLY A 49 -18.68 -11.19 -32.72
C GLY A 49 -19.74 -12.13 -32.11
N PRO A 50 -20.01 -13.27 -32.73
CA PRO A 50 -19.31 -13.76 -33.92
C PRO A 50 -19.81 -13.15 -35.24
N GLY A 51 -18.93 -12.98 -36.18
CA GLY A 51 -19.29 -12.49 -37.52
C GLY A 51 -18.20 -11.63 -38.16
N PHE A 52 -18.60 -11.01 -39.27
CA PHE A 52 -17.74 -10.08 -39.98
C PHE A 52 -17.94 -8.67 -39.51
N ALA A 53 -16.86 -8.00 -39.18
CA ALA A 53 -16.86 -6.59 -38.83
C ALA A 53 -16.07 -5.80 -39.85
N TYR A 54 -16.68 -4.74 -40.37
CA TYR A 54 -16.05 -3.81 -41.30
C TYR A 54 -15.80 -2.47 -40.61
N GLU A 55 -14.50 -2.11 -40.48
CA GLU A 55 -14.11 -0.86 -39.80
C GLU A 55 -13.16 -0.04 -40.68
N PRO A 56 -13.71 0.83 -41.53
CA PRO A 56 -12.93 1.60 -42.50
C PRO A 56 -12.01 2.63 -41.85
N ARG A 57 -12.24 2.98 -40.58
CA ARG A 57 -11.42 3.94 -39.82
C ARG A 57 -10.01 3.45 -39.57
N VAL A 58 -9.74 2.16 -39.83
CA VAL A 58 -8.37 1.61 -39.76
C VAL A 58 -7.39 2.34 -40.69
N PHE A 59 -7.89 2.93 -41.78
CA PHE A 59 -7.09 3.73 -42.70
C PHE A 59 -6.71 5.11 -42.12
N LEU A 60 -7.39 5.55 -41.04
CA LEU A 60 -7.11 6.80 -40.33
C LEU A 60 -6.22 6.53 -39.12
N PHE A 61 -5.16 5.75 -39.32
CA PHE A 61 -4.29 5.27 -38.24
C PHE A 61 -3.60 6.38 -37.41
N TRP A 62 -3.52 7.61 -37.96
CA TRP A 62 -2.99 8.78 -37.27
C TRP A 62 -3.98 9.41 -36.28
N ASP A 63 -5.28 9.15 -36.43
CA ASP A 63 -6.35 9.73 -35.62
C ASP A 63 -7.15 8.65 -34.88
N HIS A 64 -7.06 7.41 -35.32
CA HIS A 64 -7.87 6.32 -34.78
C HIS A 64 -7.00 5.08 -34.51
N SER A 65 -7.37 4.30 -33.51
CA SER A 65 -6.79 2.97 -33.29
C SER A 65 -7.89 1.93 -33.18
N VAL A 66 -7.66 0.80 -33.83
CA VAL A 66 -8.57 -0.34 -33.82
C VAL A 66 -7.88 -1.48 -33.06
N SER A 67 -8.58 -2.03 -32.09
CA SER A 67 -8.10 -3.18 -31.29
C SER A 67 -9.13 -4.31 -31.31
N ARG A 68 -8.64 -5.54 -31.34
CA ARG A 68 -9.44 -6.74 -31.12
C ARG A 68 -9.30 -7.13 -29.66
N GLU A 69 -10.42 -7.24 -28.96
CA GLU A 69 -10.46 -7.51 -27.54
C GLU A 69 -11.25 -8.80 -27.30
N ASP A 70 -10.71 -9.70 -26.50
CA ASP A 70 -11.47 -10.84 -25.97
C ASP A 70 -12.31 -10.37 -24.79
N LEU A 71 -13.56 -10.77 -24.75
CA LEU A 71 -14.53 -10.42 -23.70
C LEU A 71 -14.70 -11.53 -22.66
N ARG A 72 -14.02 -12.67 -22.84
CA ARG A 72 -14.11 -13.84 -21.95
C ARG A 72 -12.82 -14.00 -21.15
N GLY A 73 -12.95 -14.46 -19.91
CA GLY A 73 -11.80 -14.81 -19.09
C GLY A 73 -10.83 -13.66 -18.86
N LEU A 74 -11.35 -12.45 -18.77
CA LEU A 74 -10.55 -11.27 -18.45
C LEU A 74 -10.06 -11.36 -17.01
N SER A 75 -8.76 -11.13 -16.82
CA SER A 75 -8.17 -11.05 -15.48
C SER A 75 -7.61 -9.66 -15.22
N GLN A 76 -7.96 -9.08 -14.08
CA GLN A 76 -7.43 -7.79 -13.66
C GLN A 76 -7.13 -7.74 -12.17
N GLU A 77 -5.96 -7.19 -11.84
CA GLU A 77 -5.63 -6.86 -10.47
C GLU A 77 -6.27 -5.52 -10.11
N VAL A 78 -7.02 -5.53 -9.00
CA VAL A 78 -7.76 -4.38 -8.48
C VAL A 78 -7.24 -4.03 -7.10
N ARG A 79 -6.98 -2.76 -6.87
CA ARG A 79 -6.66 -2.21 -5.55
C ARG A 79 -7.73 -1.21 -5.16
N ILE A 80 -8.32 -1.42 -4.00
CA ILE A 80 -9.25 -0.48 -3.38
C ILE A 80 -8.69 -0.01 -2.04
N GLU A 81 -8.98 1.22 -1.73
CA GLU A 81 -8.66 1.84 -0.46
C GLU A 81 -9.88 2.62 0.00
N TYR A 82 -10.37 2.30 1.20
CA TYR A 82 -11.51 2.97 1.79
C TYR A 82 -11.10 3.58 3.12
N ASP A 83 -11.15 4.90 3.18
CA ASP A 83 -10.84 5.66 4.38
C ASP A 83 -12.07 5.74 5.28
N LEU A 84 -11.97 5.11 6.46
CA LEU A 84 -13.00 5.14 7.51
C LEU A 84 -13.02 6.48 8.26
N SER A 85 -11.95 7.26 8.16
CA SER A 85 -11.76 8.50 8.90
C SER A 85 -12.40 9.74 8.24
N SER A 86 -13.14 9.56 7.14
CA SER A 86 -13.81 10.64 6.40
C SER A 86 -12.87 11.75 5.92
N GLY A 87 -11.63 11.42 5.59
CA GLY A 87 -10.67 12.37 5.04
C GLY A 87 -9.96 13.25 6.06
N LEU A 88 -10.14 13.00 7.37
CA LEU A 88 -9.45 13.71 8.44
C LEU A 88 -7.94 13.37 8.53
N PHE A 89 -7.51 12.34 7.79
CA PHE A 89 -6.12 11.90 7.78
C PHE A 89 -5.51 11.99 6.38
N PRO A 90 -4.19 12.19 6.28
CA PRO A 90 -3.48 12.00 5.03
C PRO A 90 -3.77 10.58 4.52
N LYS A 91 -3.92 10.45 3.20
CA LYS A 91 -4.22 9.17 2.51
C LYS A 91 -3.24 8.03 2.83
N ASP A 92 -2.13 8.33 3.49
CA ASP A 92 -1.07 7.38 3.84
C ASP A 92 -1.18 6.83 5.28
N SER A 93 -2.24 7.17 6.05
CA SER A 93 -2.40 6.61 7.39
C SER A 93 -3.05 5.22 7.31
N GLU A 94 -2.24 4.18 7.37
CA GLU A 94 -2.67 2.77 7.39
C GLU A 94 -3.63 2.44 8.54
N GLU A 95 -3.66 3.27 9.59
CA GLU A 95 -4.42 3.02 10.83
C GLU A 95 -5.93 3.21 10.68
N GLY A 96 -6.41 3.97 9.68
CA GLY A 96 -7.82 4.31 9.50
C GLY A 96 -8.43 3.87 8.18
N SER A 97 -7.71 3.11 7.35
CA SER A 97 -8.16 2.70 6.02
C SER A 97 -8.23 1.19 5.86
N ILE A 98 -9.24 0.73 5.12
CA ILE A 98 -9.32 -0.65 4.63
C ILE A 98 -8.61 -0.66 3.28
N LEU A 99 -7.57 -1.48 3.15
CA LEU A 99 -6.88 -1.72 1.90
C LEU A 99 -7.14 -3.16 1.46
N ALA A 100 -7.68 -3.31 0.25
CA ALA A 100 -7.85 -4.62 -0.37
C ALA A 100 -7.23 -4.63 -1.77
N ARG A 101 -6.48 -5.69 -2.05
CA ARG A 101 -5.92 -6.00 -3.35
C ARG A 101 -6.36 -7.39 -3.75
N PHE A 102 -6.96 -7.51 -4.90
CA PHE A 102 -7.49 -8.76 -5.39
C PHE A 102 -7.36 -8.89 -6.90
N GLU A 103 -7.29 -10.09 -7.36
CA GLU A 103 -7.36 -10.48 -8.75
C GLU A 103 -8.81 -10.89 -9.06
N VAL A 104 -9.38 -10.25 -10.07
CA VAL A 104 -10.76 -10.48 -10.50
C VAL A 104 -10.74 -11.13 -11.88
N ASN A 105 -11.33 -12.30 -11.98
CA ASN A 105 -11.60 -12.93 -13.27
C ASN A 105 -13.08 -12.73 -13.60
N PHE A 106 -13.34 -12.23 -14.80
CA PHE A 106 -14.67 -11.86 -15.22
C PHE A 106 -14.83 -11.97 -16.74
N SER A 107 -16.08 -12.05 -17.16
CA SER A 107 -16.47 -12.03 -18.57
C SER A 107 -17.45 -10.88 -18.82
N LEU A 108 -17.45 -10.37 -20.03
CA LEU A 108 -18.36 -9.30 -20.46
C LEU A 108 -19.42 -9.88 -21.38
N GLU A 109 -20.69 -9.78 -20.97
CA GLU A 109 -21.80 -10.37 -21.67
C GLU A 109 -22.81 -9.34 -22.19
N GLY A 110 -23.55 -9.73 -23.23
CA GLY A 110 -24.65 -8.92 -23.79
C GLY A 110 -24.21 -7.68 -24.57
N GLU A 111 -25.17 -6.99 -25.12
CA GLU A 111 -24.95 -5.78 -25.91
C GLU A 111 -24.38 -4.60 -25.09
N HIS A 112 -24.60 -4.63 -23.77
CA HIS A 112 -24.14 -3.60 -22.86
C HIS A 112 -22.65 -3.70 -22.51
N SER A 113 -21.92 -4.74 -22.95
CA SER A 113 -20.46 -4.83 -22.77
C SER A 113 -19.70 -3.62 -23.33
N LYS A 114 -20.29 -2.89 -24.28
CA LYS A 114 -19.82 -1.58 -24.74
C LYS A 114 -19.56 -0.60 -23.58
N LYS A 115 -20.36 -0.69 -22.50
CA LYS A 115 -20.23 0.18 -21.31
C LYS A 115 -18.89 -0.01 -20.62
N TRP A 116 -18.31 -1.22 -20.66
CA TRP A 116 -16.97 -1.46 -20.14
C TRP A 116 -15.92 -0.56 -20.77
N PHE A 117 -15.94 -0.48 -22.10
CA PHE A 117 -14.98 0.34 -22.83
C PHE A 117 -15.31 1.84 -22.69
N SER A 118 -16.58 2.23 -22.77
CA SER A 118 -16.95 3.64 -22.65
C SER A 118 -16.69 4.24 -21.27
N SER A 119 -16.87 3.46 -20.20
CA SER A 119 -16.68 3.91 -18.81
C SER A 119 -15.27 3.59 -18.28
N GLY A 120 -14.72 2.43 -18.64
CA GLY A 120 -13.39 2.01 -18.23
C GLY A 120 -12.24 2.63 -19.04
N GLY A 121 -12.57 3.19 -20.22
CA GLY A 121 -11.60 3.84 -21.09
C GLY A 121 -10.68 2.87 -21.84
N ARG A 122 -9.74 3.44 -22.60
CA ARG A 122 -8.82 2.71 -23.48
C ARG A 122 -7.70 2.02 -22.71
N THR A 123 -7.17 2.63 -21.67
CA THR A 123 -5.99 2.15 -20.95
C THR A 123 -6.36 1.11 -19.89
N GLU A 124 -5.48 0.13 -19.70
CA GLU A 124 -5.63 -0.86 -18.64
C GLU A 124 -5.75 -0.21 -17.25
N SER A 125 -4.97 0.84 -17.00
CA SER A 125 -5.05 1.60 -15.74
C SER A 125 -6.42 2.24 -15.50
N ALA A 126 -7.07 2.76 -16.55
CA ALA A 126 -8.41 3.34 -16.44
C ALA A 126 -9.47 2.25 -16.19
N ARG A 127 -9.34 1.09 -16.85
CA ARG A 127 -10.21 -0.08 -16.63
C ARG A 127 -10.08 -0.64 -15.21
N ARG A 128 -8.85 -0.71 -14.68
CA ARG A 128 -8.59 -1.08 -13.28
C ARG A 128 -9.24 -0.12 -12.29
N LYS A 129 -9.12 1.18 -12.52
CA LYS A 129 -9.77 2.21 -11.67
C LYS A 129 -11.29 2.10 -11.72
N PHE A 130 -11.85 1.85 -12.90
CA PHE A 130 -13.28 1.66 -13.07
C PHE A 130 -13.79 0.43 -12.29
N LEU A 131 -13.11 -0.71 -12.43
CA LEU A 131 -13.43 -1.93 -11.68
C LEU A 131 -13.25 -1.73 -10.16
N ALA A 132 -12.18 -1.04 -9.76
CA ALA A 132 -11.98 -0.67 -8.36
C ALA A 132 -13.14 0.18 -7.81
N GLY A 133 -13.65 1.13 -8.62
CA GLY A 133 -14.81 1.95 -8.28
C GLY A 133 -16.07 1.13 -8.05
N ILE A 134 -16.30 0.07 -8.85
CA ILE A 134 -17.43 -0.84 -8.69
C ILE A 134 -17.36 -1.54 -7.32
N PHE A 135 -16.22 -2.15 -6.98
CA PHE A 135 -16.05 -2.82 -5.69
C PHE A 135 -16.08 -1.84 -4.51
N LEU A 136 -15.51 -0.66 -4.69
CA LEU A 136 -15.52 0.39 -3.67
C LEU A 136 -16.95 0.87 -3.37
N SER A 137 -17.79 1.03 -4.41
CA SER A 137 -19.18 1.43 -4.23
C SER A 137 -19.99 0.39 -3.43
N GLN A 138 -19.76 -0.90 -3.67
CA GLN A 138 -20.40 -1.98 -2.92
C GLN A 138 -19.94 -2.02 -1.46
N LEU A 139 -18.64 -1.82 -1.23
CA LEU A 139 -18.10 -1.73 0.13
C LEU A 139 -18.70 -0.53 0.89
N ARG A 140 -18.80 0.62 0.21
CA ARG A 140 -19.39 1.83 0.78
C ARG A 140 -20.85 1.61 1.15
N ALA A 141 -21.65 1.05 0.24
CA ALA A 141 -23.05 0.74 0.50
C ALA A 141 -23.20 -0.16 1.74
N ARG A 142 -22.39 -1.21 1.85
CA ARG A 142 -22.41 -2.07 3.03
C ARG A 142 -22.08 -1.34 4.33
N ILE A 143 -21.05 -0.48 4.32
CA ILE A 143 -20.63 0.26 5.52
C ILE A 143 -21.68 1.31 5.92
N GLU A 144 -22.33 1.95 4.94
CA GLU A 144 -23.36 2.96 5.19
C GLU A 144 -24.68 2.34 5.68
N ASP A 145 -25.05 1.14 5.20
CA ASP A 145 -26.27 0.43 5.58
C ASP A 145 -26.19 -0.15 7.00
N GLU A 146 -25.01 -0.59 7.43
CA GLU A 146 -24.80 -1.17 8.74
C GLU A 146 -24.31 -0.12 9.74
N LYS A 147 -25.15 0.27 10.71
CA LYS A 147 -24.78 1.23 11.79
C LYS A 147 -23.57 0.81 12.62
N ASN A 148 -23.26 -0.48 12.67
CA ASN A 148 -22.07 -1.06 13.32
C ASN A 148 -21.57 -2.25 12.48
N PRO A 149 -20.91 -2.00 11.33
CA PRO A 149 -20.43 -3.08 10.50
C PRO A 149 -19.36 -3.88 11.24
N ASN A 150 -19.54 -5.18 11.30
CA ASN A 150 -18.51 -6.10 11.79
C ASN A 150 -17.42 -6.23 10.71
N LEU A 151 -16.52 -5.27 10.67
CA LEU A 151 -15.44 -5.16 9.67
C LEU A 151 -14.21 -5.94 10.13
N THR A 152 -14.35 -7.26 10.27
CA THR A 152 -13.19 -8.13 10.48
C THR A 152 -12.61 -8.58 9.13
N LYS A 153 -11.37 -9.08 9.15
CA LYS A 153 -10.73 -9.63 7.96
C LYS A 153 -11.55 -10.76 7.34
N GLU A 154 -12.17 -11.60 8.19
CA GLU A 154 -12.99 -12.73 7.78
C GLU A 154 -14.28 -12.27 7.10
N THR A 155 -15.02 -11.31 7.71
CA THR A 155 -16.28 -10.80 7.15
C THR A 155 -16.04 -10.05 5.84
N LEU A 156 -14.97 -9.25 5.73
CA LEU A 156 -14.63 -8.57 4.48
C LEU A 156 -14.14 -9.55 3.41
N SER A 157 -13.40 -10.58 3.80
CA SER A 157 -12.99 -11.63 2.86
C SER A 157 -14.20 -12.38 2.28
N ALA A 158 -15.19 -12.71 3.10
CA ALA A 158 -16.44 -13.32 2.64
C ALA A 158 -17.22 -12.37 1.73
N PHE A 159 -17.34 -11.11 2.13
CA PHE A 159 -18.00 -10.07 1.35
C PHE A 159 -17.40 -9.94 -0.06
N PHE A 160 -16.10 -9.78 -0.20
CA PHE A 160 -15.48 -9.64 -1.52
C PHE A 160 -15.57 -10.91 -2.37
N ARG A 161 -15.67 -12.08 -1.76
CA ARG A 161 -15.78 -13.35 -2.51
C ARG A 161 -17.19 -13.68 -2.97
N LYS A 162 -18.22 -13.35 -2.20
CA LYS A 162 -19.58 -13.81 -2.45
C LYS A 162 -20.65 -12.74 -2.28
N ASP A 163 -20.61 -11.99 -1.20
CA ASP A 163 -21.73 -11.14 -0.79
C ASP A 163 -21.90 -9.90 -1.69
N SER A 164 -20.80 -9.42 -2.30
CA SER A 164 -20.86 -8.28 -3.21
C SER A 164 -21.30 -8.63 -4.63
N TRP A 165 -21.22 -9.90 -5.04
CA TRP A 165 -21.46 -10.31 -6.42
C TRP A 165 -22.92 -10.08 -6.87
N PRO A 166 -23.95 -10.38 -6.08
CA PRO A 166 -25.32 -10.06 -6.48
C PRO A 166 -25.54 -8.56 -6.68
N GLY A 167 -24.97 -7.72 -5.83
CA GLY A 167 -25.06 -6.27 -5.96
C GLY A 167 -24.35 -5.77 -7.23
N ILE A 168 -23.21 -6.34 -7.57
CA ILE A 168 -22.48 -6.02 -8.81
C ILE A 168 -23.28 -6.50 -10.01
N ALA A 169 -23.82 -7.73 -10.02
CA ALA A 169 -24.61 -8.27 -11.10
C ALA A 169 -25.88 -7.44 -11.35
N ASN A 170 -26.55 -6.99 -10.31
CA ASN A 170 -27.73 -6.13 -10.43
C ASN A 170 -27.41 -4.75 -11.00
N SER A 171 -26.30 -4.16 -10.58
CA SER A 171 -25.87 -2.83 -11.04
C SER A 171 -25.20 -2.86 -12.42
N PHE A 172 -24.53 -3.95 -12.73
CA PHE A 172 -23.74 -4.15 -13.96
C PHE A 172 -24.03 -5.53 -14.59
N PRO A 173 -25.24 -5.74 -15.14
CA PRO A 173 -25.68 -7.04 -15.65
C PRO A 173 -24.84 -7.57 -16.82
N TRP A 174 -24.01 -6.75 -17.41
CA TRP A 174 -23.07 -7.08 -18.47
C TRP A 174 -21.69 -7.56 -17.97
N LEU A 175 -21.46 -7.51 -16.63
CA LEU A 175 -20.23 -7.94 -15.98
C LEU A 175 -20.51 -9.21 -15.18
N THR A 176 -20.04 -10.33 -15.69
CA THR A 176 -20.18 -11.63 -15.01
C THR A 176 -18.88 -11.95 -14.29
N LEU A 177 -18.92 -11.95 -12.95
CA LEU A 177 -17.78 -12.34 -12.13
C LEU A 177 -17.63 -13.87 -12.10
N GLU A 178 -16.46 -14.36 -12.48
CA GLU A 178 -16.12 -15.79 -12.45
C GLU A 178 -15.41 -16.16 -11.15
N SER A 179 -14.40 -15.38 -10.77
CA SER A 179 -13.71 -15.58 -9.49
C SER A 179 -13.08 -14.28 -8.99
N VAL A 180 -12.97 -14.18 -7.66
CA VAL A 180 -12.24 -13.12 -6.97
C VAL A 180 -11.24 -13.75 -6.01
N ARG A 181 -9.97 -13.53 -6.26
CA ARG A 181 -8.86 -14.00 -5.43
C ARG A 181 -8.29 -12.83 -4.64
N ILE A 182 -8.39 -12.89 -3.32
CA ILE A 182 -7.82 -11.86 -2.46
C ILE A 182 -6.31 -12.09 -2.36
N LEU A 183 -5.53 -11.09 -2.79
CA LEU A 183 -4.08 -11.09 -2.71
C LEU A 183 -3.60 -10.46 -1.40
N GLU A 184 -4.24 -9.37 -0.99
CA GLU A 184 -3.92 -8.65 0.23
C GLU A 184 -5.20 -8.05 0.80
N LEU A 185 -5.38 -8.17 2.12
CA LEU A 185 -6.47 -7.53 2.83
C LEU A 185 -5.94 -7.02 4.17
N ARG A 186 -5.89 -5.71 4.29
CA ARG A 186 -5.56 -5.00 5.53
C ARG A 186 -6.82 -4.34 6.05
N VAL A 187 -7.11 -4.61 7.30
CA VAL A 187 -8.25 -4.06 8.01
C VAL A 187 -7.73 -3.46 9.30
N PRO A 188 -8.14 -2.25 9.67
CA PRO A 188 -7.79 -1.68 10.97
C PRO A 188 -8.27 -2.56 12.12
N ASP A 189 -7.67 -2.39 13.30
CA ASP A 189 -8.09 -3.07 14.50
C ASP A 189 -9.59 -2.81 14.78
N PRO A 190 -10.40 -3.83 15.13
CA PRO A 190 -11.81 -3.66 15.47
C PRO A 190 -12.07 -2.60 16.56
N ILE A 191 -11.15 -2.43 17.50
CA ILE A 191 -11.24 -1.39 18.53
C ILE A 191 -11.14 0.00 17.88
N VAL A 192 -10.22 0.17 16.92
CA VAL A 192 -10.05 1.42 16.17
C VAL A 192 -11.31 1.71 15.35
N ILE A 193 -11.83 0.71 14.65
CA ILE A 193 -13.06 0.82 13.85
C ILE A 193 -14.23 1.27 14.74
N ASN A 194 -14.49 0.57 15.84
CA ASN A 194 -15.58 0.91 16.76
C ASN A 194 -15.44 2.32 17.34
N ASN A 195 -14.21 2.72 17.67
CA ASN A 195 -13.95 4.06 18.17
C ASN A 195 -14.14 5.15 17.12
N LEU A 196 -13.79 4.87 15.84
CA LEU A 196 -14.04 5.78 14.73
C LEU A 196 -15.52 6.01 14.46
N PHE A 197 -16.35 4.96 14.53
CA PHE A 197 -17.82 5.09 14.39
C PHE A 197 -18.44 5.87 15.54
N ARG A 198 -17.89 5.76 16.77
CA ARG A 198 -18.37 6.51 17.94
C ARG A 198 -17.86 7.93 17.99
N ASN A 199 -16.61 8.15 17.58
CA ASN A 199 -15.95 9.45 17.61
C ASN A 199 -15.05 9.60 16.37
N PRO A 200 -15.48 10.34 15.34
CA PRO A 200 -14.68 10.58 14.13
C PRO A 200 -13.31 11.21 14.40
N ASN A 201 -13.18 11.93 15.53
CA ASN A 201 -11.91 12.57 15.92
C ASN A 201 -10.96 11.65 16.71
N TYR A 202 -11.35 10.38 16.93
CA TYR A 202 -10.55 9.45 17.73
C TYR A 202 -9.10 9.30 17.21
N LEU A 203 -8.93 9.13 15.91
CA LEU A 203 -7.60 8.99 15.32
C LEU A 203 -6.79 10.30 15.45
N LEU A 204 -7.44 11.46 15.34
CA LEU A 204 -6.77 12.74 15.51
C LEU A 204 -6.23 12.87 16.94
N ALA A 205 -7.05 12.55 17.94
CA ALA A 205 -6.65 12.55 19.33
C ALA A 205 -5.49 11.58 19.60
N LYS A 206 -5.57 10.35 19.08
CA LYS A 206 -4.50 9.35 19.19
C LYS A 206 -3.20 9.80 18.53
N LYS A 207 -3.28 10.47 17.36
CA LYS A 207 -2.12 11.04 16.71
C LYS A 207 -1.49 12.16 17.51
N GLN A 208 -2.30 13.04 18.10
CA GLN A 208 -1.81 14.09 18.99
C GLN A 208 -1.12 13.51 20.22
N GLU A 209 -1.73 12.52 20.88
CA GLU A 209 -1.13 11.82 22.01
C GLU A 209 0.22 11.19 21.66
N LYS A 210 0.32 10.53 20.49
CA LYS A 210 1.58 9.96 20.00
C LYS A 210 2.64 11.05 19.75
N LEU A 211 2.25 12.17 19.14
CA LEU A 211 3.16 13.30 18.93
C LEU A 211 3.64 13.91 20.25
N GLU A 212 2.76 14.04 21.24
CA GLU A 212 3.14 14.53 22.57
C GLU A 212 4.09 13.56 23.28
N SER A 213 3.85 12.25 23.17
CA SER A 213 4.76 11.25 23.76
C SER A 213 6.14 11.27 23.10
N LEU A 214 6.22 11.44 21.77
CA LEU A 214 7.48 11.58 21.05
C LEU A 214 8.21 12.87 21.47
N LYS A 215 7.52 14.00 21.57
CA LYS A 215 8.11 15.25 22.07
C LYS A 215 8.63 15.12 23.51
N LYS A 216 7.90 14.44 24.39
CA LYS A 216 8.36 14.17 25.76
C LYS A 216 9.62 13.30 25.77
N ALA A 217 9.67 12.25 24.92
CA ALA A 217 10.87 11.41 24.80
C ALA A 217 12.07 12.18 24.26
N GLU A 218 11.88 13.03 23.26
CA GLU A 218 12.92 13.90 22.70
C GLU A 218 13.45 14.90 23.73
N LEU A 219 12.56 15.56 24.48
CA LEU A 219 12.93 16.46 25.57
C LEU A 219 13.73 15.74 26.65
N PHE A 220 13.34 14.51 26.99
CA PHE A 220 14.09 13.69 27.94
C PHE A 220 15.51 13.40 27.45
N LEU A 221 15.68 13.01 26.19
CA LEU A 221 17.00 12.78 25.59
C LEU A 221 17.86 14.05 25.62
N VAL A 222 17.31 15.19 25.23
CA VAL A 222 18.02 16.49 25.29
C VAL A 222 18.45 16.83 26.72
N GLN A 223 17.59 16.57 27.72
CA GLN A 223 17.94 16.79 29.12
C GLN A 223 19.08 15.86 29.59
N GLU A 224 19.05 14.59 29.19
CA GLU A 224 20.13 13.65 29.52
C GLU A 224 21.46 14.02 28.85
N GLU A 225 21.42 14.44 27.56
CA GLU A 225 22.62 14.96 26.87
C GLU A 225 23.17 16.22 27.55
N ALA A 226 22.29 17.14 27.99
CA ALA A 226 22.71 18.34 28.71
C ALA A 226 23.35 17.97 30.08
N LYS A 227 22.81 16.99 30.82
CA LYS A 227 23.39 16.50 32.07
C LYS A 227 24.75 15.86 31.83
N LEU A 228 24.89 15.04 30.78
CA LEU A 228 26.16 14.41 30.41
C LEU A 228 27.21 15.45 30.02
N SER A 229 26.82 16.46 29.24
CA SER A 229 27.73 17.53 28.84
C SER A 229 28.17 18.39 30.05
N ALA A 230 27.24 18.69 30.94
CA ALA A 230 27.57 19.39 32.17
C ALA A 230 28.50 18.58 33.09
N ALA A 231 28.28 17.28 33.20
CA ALA A 231 29.18 16.39 33.93
C ALA A 231 30.57 16.35 33.29
N LYS A 232 30.65 16.22 31.96
CA LYS A 232 31.91 16.26 31.22
C LYS A 232 32.68 17.55 31.46
N ASN A 233 32.02 18.72 31.34
CA ASN A 233 32.62 20.01 31.58
C ASN A 233 33.13 20.14 33.04
N ARG A 234 32.39 19.60 33.99
CA ARG A 234 32.83 19.57 35.40
C ARG A 234 34.08 18.73 35.60
N TRP A 235 34.14 17.54 34.97
CA TRP A 235 35.32 16.67 34.99
C TRP A 235 36.54 17.31 34.31
N GLU A 236 36.34 18.02 33.20
CA GLU A 236 37.43 18.77 32.56
C GLU A 236 37.96 19.90 33.46
N ALA A 237 37.08 20.65 34.13
CA ALA A 237 37.47 21.66 35.06
C ALA A 237 38.25 21.09 36.29
N TYR A 238 37.80 19.95 36.80
CA TYR A 238 38.53 19.25 37.90
C TYR A 238 39.92 18.77 37.42
N ARG A 239 39.99 18.23 36.22
CA ARG A 239 41.27 17.80 35.64
C ARG A 239 42.25 18.93 35.51
N ASP A 240 41.79 20.10 35.04
CA ASP A 240 42.65 21.27 34.85
C ASP A 240 43.03 21.92 36.20
N PHE A 241 42.16 21.88 37.22
CA PHE A 241 42.44 22.25 38.60
C PHE A 241 43.52 21.34 39.18
N LEU A 242 43.39 20.02 39.06
CA LEU A 242 44.37 19.04 39.57
C LEU A 242 45.73 19.09 38.86
N LYS A 243 45.78 19.55 37.60
CA LYS A 243 47.06 19.79 36.93
C LYS A 243 47.80 20.98 37.51
N LYS A 244 47.07 22.03 37.96
CA LYS A 244 47.64 23.23 38.56
C LYS A 244 48.00 23.03 40.04
N ASN A 245 47.30 22.14 40.75
CA ASN A 245 47.42 21.89 42.19
C ASN A 245 47.55 20.39 42.44
N PRO A 246 48.73 19.75 42.15
CA PRO A 246 48.89 18.30 42.27
C PRO A 246 48.73 17.74 43.66
N GLU A 247 48.95 18.57 44.71
CA GLU A 247 48.79 18.22 46.12
C GLU A 247 47.30 18.02 46.50
N MET A 248 46.37 18.57 45.71
CA MET A 248 44.95 18.47 45.97
C MET A 248 44.28 17.22 45.39
N LYS A 249 45.04 16.33 44.75
CA LYS A 249 44.52 15.12 44.11
C LYS A 249 43.77 14.20 45.06
N GLU A 250 44.35 13.96 46.23
CA GLU A 250 43.74 13.11 47.23
C GLU A 250 42.43 13.73 47.77
N PHE A 251 42.42 15.04 48.03
CA PHE A 251 41.24 15.74 48.53
C PHE A 251 40.09 15.69 47.53
N VAL A 252 40.32 15.98 46.26
CA VAL A 252 39.30 15.94 45.22
C VAL A 252 38.81 14.48 44.98
N LEU A 253 39.67 13.50 45.14
CA LEU A 253 39.29 12.12 45.04
C LEU A 253 38.31 11.72 46.16
N TYR A 254 38.57 12.15 47.40
CA TYR A 254 37.68 11.91 48.52
C TYR A 254 36.34 12.68 48.33
N GLU A 255 36.36 13.91 47.89
CA GLU A 255 35.15 14.69 47.63
C GLU A 255 34.30 14.10 46.47
N SER A 256 34.94 13.60 45.42
CA SER A 256 34.25 12.99 44.26
C SER A 256 33.63 11.62 44.58
N LEU A 257 34.16 10.90 45.56
CA LEU A 257 33.61 9.61 46.00
C LEU A 257 32.33 9.78 46.87
N GLY A 258 32.14 10.94 47.46
CA GLY A 258 30.97 11.29 48.28
C GLY A 258 30.72 10.33 49.46
N ASP A 259 29.76 10.68 50.32
CA ASP A 259 29.41 9.90 51.54
C ASP A 259 28.78 8.51 51.28
N LYS A 260 28.68 8.09 50.04
CA LYS A 260 28.01 6.83 49.63
C LYS A 260 28.97 5.67 49.31
N VAL A 261 30.26 5.89 49.33
CA VAL A 261 31.24 4.82 49.10
C VAL A 261 31.82 4.37 50.45
N GLU A 262 31.39 3.25 50.96
CA GLU A 262 32.13 2.54 51.99
C GLU A 262 33.52 2.16 51.45
N ILE A 263 34.54 2.92 51.84
CA ILE A 263 35.93 2.63 51.51
C ILE A 263 36.31 1.43 52.35
N ILE A 264 36.25 0.24 51.77
CA ILE A 264 36.88 -0.95 52.33
C ILE A 264 38.38 -0.77 52.14
N LEU A 265 39.07 -0.25 53.14
CA LEU A 265 40.54 -0.26 53.23
C LEU A 265 41.00 -1.69 53.40
N LEU A 266 41.25 -2.32 52.26
CA LEU A 266 41.97 -3.61 52.27
C LEU A 266 43.42 -3.33 52.59
N PRO A 267 44.00 -3.96 53.63
CA PRO A 267 45.43 -3.84 53.89
C PRO A 267 46.22 -4.21 52.67
N THR A 268 47.21 -3.42 52.32
CA THR A 268 48.06 -3.59 51.14
C THR A 268 48.73 -4.95 51.05
N GLU A 269 48.86 -5.65 52.17
CA GLU A 269 49.44 -6.99 52.25
C GLU A 269 48.55 -8.10 51.68
N SER A 270 47.24 -7.86 51.50
CA SER A 270 46.33 -8.86 50.90
C SER A 270 46.23 -8.78 49.38
N ILE A 271 46.86 -7.79 48.74
CA ILE A 271 46.78 -7.61 47.27
C ILE A 271 47.88 -8.41 46.52
N LEU A 272 48.90 -8.87 47.21
CA LEU A 272 50.03 -9.63 46.62
C LEU A 272 49.84 -11.17 46.60
N GLY A 273 48.71 -11.66 47.10
CA GLY A 273 48.39 -13.10 47.13
C GLY A 273 47.29 -13.46 46.14
N ASP A 274 47.71 -14.05 45.02
CA ASP A 274 46.94 -14.87 44.09
C ASP A 274 45.73 -14.25 43.37
N PRO A 275 45.87 -13.79 42.10
CA PRO A 275 44.81 -13.27 41.28
C PRO A 275 43.66 -14.25 40.95
N LYS A 276 43.83 -15.55 41.29
CA LYS A 276 42.80 -16.59 41.09
C LYS A 276 41.70 -16.62 42.16
N ALA A 277 41.87 -15.96 43.30
CA ALA A 277 40.90 -15.95 44.38
C ALA A 277 39.73 -15.02 44.14
N LEU A 278 39.87 -13.95 43.32
CA LEU A 278 38.84 -12.98 43.02
C LEU A 278 37.76 -13.46 42.01
N GLY A 279 38.09 -14.49 41.21
CA GLY A 279 37.17 -15.05 40.21
C GLY A 279 36.06 -15.95 40.78
N LYS A 280 36.27 -16.57 41.94
CA LYS A 280 35.34 -17.57 42.49
C LYS A 280 34.19 -17.01 43.31
N LYS A 281 34.25 -15.77 43.82
CA LYS A 281 33.17 -15.17 44.62
C LYS A 281 32.06 -14.56 43.79
N LYS A 282 32.24 -14.26 42.51
CA LYS A 282 31.21 -13.69 41.64
C LYS A 282 30.18 -14.70 41.13
N GLN A 283 30.45 -16.01 41.22
CA GLN A 283 29.53 -17.04 40.70
C GLN A 283 28.53 -17.56 41.76
N GLN A 284 28.74 -17.32 43.05
CA GLN A 284 27.83 -17.82 44.09
C GLN A 284 26.61 -16.94 44.38
N ASN A 285 26.62 -15.64 44.01
CA ASN A 285 25.49 -14.73 44.25
C ASN A 285 24.49 -14.62 43.07
N ALA A 286 24.71 -15.34 41.96
CA ALA A 286 23.86 -15.28 40.77
C ALA A 286 22.80 -16.40 40.69
N ARG A 287 22.64 -17.23 41.73
CA ARG A 287 21.61 -18.29 41.72
C ARG A 287 20.75 -18.25 42.97
N LYS A 288 19.73 -17.44 42.96
CA LYS A 288 18.43 -17.71 43.61
C LYS A 288 17.34 -16.83 42.98
N PRO A 289 16.48 -17.38 42.07
CA PRO A 289 15.20 -16.75 41.79
C PRO A 289 14.30 -16.94 43.01
N LYS A 290 13.69 -15.89 43.49
CA LYS A 290 12.58 -15.97 44.45
C LYS A 290 11.33 -16.41 43.65
N GLU A 291 10.81 -17.59 44.00
CA GLU A 291 9.43 -17.96 43.77
C GLU A 291 8.54 -16.98 44.55
N VAL A 292 7.58 -16.41 43.87
CA VAL A 292 6.46 -15.66 44.47
C VAL A 292 5.21 -16.48 44.22
N GLU A 293 4.56 -16.83 45.31
CA GLU A 293 3.19 -17.36 45.34
C GLU A 293 2.19 -16.38 44.71
#